data_02b8f90438599cb6b0daabdc9f37703f
#
_entry.id   02b8f90438599cb6b0daabdc9f37703f
#
_cell.length_a   1.000
_cell.length_b   1.000
_cell.length_c   1.000
_cell.angle_alpha   90.00
_cell.angle_beta   90.00
_cell.angle_gamma   90.00
#
_symmetry.space_group_name_H-M   'P 1'
#
loop_
_entity.id
_entity.type
_entity.pdbx_description
1 polymer ?
#
loop_
_entity_poly.entity_id
_entity_poly.type
_entity_poly.pdbx_seq_one_letter_code
_entity_poly.pdbx_strand_id
1 'polypeptide(L)'
;MEKNMLFGISLTVWIVMLVCAVIAVLYVLIVDKKEGKRAEKRKYLAILMCIAIAVLATVLSKQQAYVGAPMIGLIVGILIVNIVPEGKMSKEFKSGTVFAGKRYLSLGIVFLGATLAFSDLFSAVYALPLVLFNMALAFAVSYLVGRKVLHVSGNTCALVGSGTCVCGGTAIATISPIVKAKEEETAYAMTAIFLFDLLACFMYPYLAIRLGYTPTQFGFLAGTAVNDTSSVVAAQETYAGLMGLEGYALPATIKVVRTAMIIVLALIFSVISIRNEARSTARSDGQHANIGTIMWKALPKFILAFFAMIAVNTILRGNI
;
A
#
# COMPACT_ATOMS: atom_id res chain seq x y z
N MET A 1 31.17 10.16 -9.80
CA MET A 1 30.19 9.77 -8.77
C MET A 1 29.75 8.29 -8.82
N GLU A 2 30.50 7.43 -9.51
CA GLU A 2 30.12 6.01 -9.72
C GLU A 2 30.72 4.97 -8.73
N LYS A 3 31.55 5.38 -7.78
CA LYS A 3 32.32 4.43 -6.95
C LYS A 3 31.56 3.73 -5.81
N ASN A 4 30.27 4.03 -5.59
CA ASN A 4 29.51 3.48 -4.47
C ASN A 4 28.19 2.80 -4.88
N MET A 5 28.12 2.22 -6.08
CA MET A 5 26.94 1.47 -6.53
C MET A 5 27.22 -0.03 -6.58
N LEU A 6 26.48 -0.80 -5.78
CA LEU A 6 26.48 -2.25 -5.82
C LEU A 6 25.15 -2.71 -6.41
N PHE A 7 25.17 -3.46 -7.54
CA PHE A 7 23.97 -3.87 -8.27
C PHE A 7 23.05 -2.70 -8.70
N GLY A 8 23.61 -1.54 -9.08
CA GLY A 8 22.83 -0.36 -9.47
C GLY A 8 22.17 0.40 -8.31
N ILE A 9 22.49 0.05 -7.08
CA ILE A 9 21.91 0.64 -5.86
C ILE A 9 23.02 1.34 -5.08
N SER A 10 22.76 2.56 -4.61
CA SER A 10 23.74 3.29 -3.79
C SER A 10 23.97 2.58 -2.46
N LEU A 11 25.20 2.65 -1.94
CA LEU A 11 25.58 2.07 -0.65
C LEU A 11 24.66 2.56 0.48
N THR A 12 24.19 3.80 0.41
CA THR A 12 23.26 4.38 1.38
C THR A 12 21.94 3.60 1.44
N VAL A 13 21.39 3.21 0.28
CA VAL A 13 20.15 2.42 0.23
C VAL A 13 20.37 1.02 0.80
N TRP A 14 21.53 0.40 0.55
CA TRP A 14 21.90 -0.88 1.16
C TRP A 14 21.97 -0.81 2.69
N ILE A 15 22.59 0.26 3.22
CA ILE A 15 22.67 0.49 4.66
C ILE A 15 21.26 0.66 5.25
N VAL A 16 20.40 1.47 4.62
CA VAL A 16 19.02 1.65 5.06
C VAL A 16 18.23 0.34 5.04
N MET A 17 18.36 -0.46 4.00
CA MET A 17 17.70 -1.77 3.90
C MET A 17 18.17 -2.72 5.02
N LEU A 18 19.48 -2.74 5.31
CA LEU A 18 20.06 -3.56 6.37
C LEU A 18 19.57 -3.10 7.76
N VAL A 19 19.55 -1.80 8.00
CA VAL A 19 19.00 -1.22 9.24
C VAL A 19 17.53 -1.56 9.40
N CYS A 20 16.72 -1.42 8.35
CA CYS A 20 15.31 -1.80 8.37
C CYS A 20 15.12 -3.30 8.65
N ALA A 21 15.94 -4.17 8.05
CA ALA A 21 15.91 -5.61 8.32
C ALA A 21 16.24 -5.94 9.78
N VAL A 22 17.28 -5.30 10.35
CA VAL A 22 17.65 -5.46 11.77
C VAL A 22 16.53 -4.97 12.68
N ILE A 23 15.95 -3.80 12.41
CA ILE A 23 14.81 -3.27 13.17
C ILE A 23 13.63 -4.23 13.10
N ALA A 24 13.34 -4.79 11.92
CA ALA A 24 12.27 -5.75 11.74
C ALA A 24 12.46 -7.01 12.60
N VAL A 25 13.68 -7.56 12.64
CA VAL A 25 14.00 -8.72 13.48
C VAL A 25 13.92 -8.38 14.98
N LEU A 26 14.48 -7.25 15.39
CA LEU A 26 14.41 -6.79 16.79
C LEU A 26 12.96 -6.55 17.25
N TYR A 27 12.13 -5.99 16.38
CA TYR A 27 10.71 -5.79 16.66
C TYR A 27 9.98 -7.10 16.94
N VAL A 28 10.28 -8.16 16.17
CA VAL A 28 9.70 -9.50 16.43
C VAL A 28 10.11 -10.02 17.78
N LEU A 29 11.41 -9.92 18.12
CA LEU A 29 11.93 -10.38 19.41
C LEU A 29 11.28 -9.66 20.58
N ILE A 30 11.05 -8.34 20.45
CA ILE A 30 10.39 -7.53 21.49
C ILE A 30 8.91 -7.94 21.63
N VAL A 31 8.21 -8.15 20.53
CA VAL A 31 6.80 -8.54 20.55
C VAL A 31 6.62 -9.94 21.15
N ASP A 32 7.43 -10.91 20.73
CA ASP A 32 7.36 -12.28 21.25
C ASP A 32 7.70 -12.33 22.75
N LYS A 33 8.69 -11.55 23.20
CA LYS A 33 9.01 -11.41 24.62
C LYS A 33 7.85 -10.81 25.42
N LYS A 34 7.17 -9.81 24.86
CA LYS A 34 6.02 -9.15 25.52
C LYS A 34 4.79 -10.07 25.56
N GLU A 35 4.59 -10.93 24.55
CA GLU A 35 3.49 -11.90 24.49
C GLU A 35 3.78 -13.19 25.24
N GLY A 36 4.96 -13.37 25.85
CA GLY A 36 5.36 -14.55 26.61
C GLY A 36 5.48 -15.83 25.74
N LYS A 37 5.57 -15.69 24.43
CA LYS A 37 5.66 -16.82 23.49
C LYS A 37 7.09 -17.31 23.37
N ARG A 38 7.28 -18.64 23.43
CA ARG A 38 8.57 -19.26 23.14
C ARG A 38 8.99 -18.97 21.70
N ALA A 39 10.27 -18.65 21.51
CA ALA A 39 10.86 -18.41 20.20
C ALA A 39 10.79 -19.69 19.33
N GLU A 40 9.89 -19.68 18.35
CA GLU A 40 9.72 -20.78 17.39
C GLU A 40 10.66 -20.56 16.20
N LYS A 41 11.71 -21.36 16.07
CA LYS A 41 12.73 -21.23 15.01
C LYS A 41 12.12 -21.13 13.60
N ARG A 42 11.06 -21.89 13.31
CA ARG A 42 10.40 -21.87 11.99
C ARG A 42 9.65 -20.57 11.68
N LYS A 43 9.11 -19.90 12.71
CA LYS A 43 8.50 -18.57 12.58
C LYS A 43 9.53 -17.53 12.16
N TYR A 44 10.70 -17.53 12.81
CA TYR A 44 11.81 -16.61 12.46
C TYR A 44 12.36 -16.88 11.06
N LEU A 45 12.46 -18.17 10.65
CA LEU A 45 12.87 -18.54 9.30
C LEU A 45 11.90 -17.98 8.25
N ALA A 46 10.59 -18.06 8.48
CA ALA A 46 9.59 -17.48 7.59
C ALA A 46 9.72 -15.95 7.47
N ILE A 47 9.98 -15.27 8.59
CA ILE A 47 10.19 -13.82 8.62
C ILE A 47 11.44 -13.43 7.85
N LEU A 48 12.56 -14.14 8.07
CA LEU A 48 13.80 -13.92 7.33
C LEU A 48 13.61 -14.14 5.83
N MET A 49 12.85 -15.16 5.45
CA MET A 49 12.50 -15.41 4.04
C MET A 49 11.69 -14.24 3.46
N CYS A 50 10.70 -13.70 4.18
CA CYS A 50 9.95 -12.53 3.73
C CYS A 50 10.85 -11.31 3.54
N ILE A 51 11.80 -11.08 4.45
CA ILE A 51 12.80 -10.00 4.34
C ILE A 51 13.71 -10.24 3.11
N ALA A 52 14.20 -11.45 2.91
CA ALA A 52 15.04 -11.80 1.77
C ALA A 52 14.30 -11.57 0.44
N ILE A 53 13.02 -11.97 0.36
CA ILE A 53 12.17 -11.71 -0.82
C ILE A 53 12.00 -10.19 -1.03
N ALA A 54 11.77 -9.42 0.01
CA ALA A 54 11.62 -7.97 -0.09
C ALA A 54 12.91 -7.30 -0.59
N VAL A 55 14.07 -7.73 -0.08
CA VAL A 55 15.39 -7.27 -0.55
C VAL A 55 15.59 -7.62 -2.03
N LEU A 56 15.37 -8.89 -2.39
CA LEU A 56 15.49 -9.36 -3.77
C LEU A 56 14.56 -8.57 -4.71
N ALA A 57 13.31 -8.39 -4.32
CA ALA A 57 12.33 -7.63 -5.10
C ALA A 57 12.77 -6.18 -5.29
N THR A 58 13.33 -5.55 -4.25
CA THR A 58 13.84 -4.17 -4.33
C THR A 58 15.06 -4.08 -5.25
N VAL A 59 16.00 -5.03 -5.16
CA VAL A 59 17.18 -5.08 -6.06
C VAL A 59 16.74 -5.24 -7.51
N LEU A 60 15.86 -6.21 -7.78
CA LEU A 60 15.37 -6.46 -9.13
C LEU A 60 14.58 -5.26 -9.69
N SER A 61 13.77 -4.59 -8.87
CA SER A 61 13.01 -3.41 -9.32
C SER A 61 13.89 -2.21 -9.66
N LYS A 62 15.10 -2.13 -9.10
CA LYS A 62 16.06 -1.07 -9.42
C LYS A 62 16.85 -1.34 -10.71
N GLN A 63 16.95 -2.60 -11.12
CA GLN A 63 17.63 -2.98 -12.36
C GLN A 63 16.74 -2.83 -13.60
N GLN A 64 15.45 -2.66 -13.41
CA GLN A 64 14.47 -2.46 -14.48
C GLN A 64 13.43 -1.42 -14.06
N ALA A 65 12.93 -0.63 -15.02
CA ALA A 65 12.03 0.49 -14.76
C ALA A 65 10.54 0.14 -14.80
N TYR A 66 10.19 -1.09 -15.19
CA TYR A 66 8.81 -1.44 -15.57
C TYR A 66 7.97 -2.05 -14.45
N VAL A 67 8.60 -2.74 -13.49
CA VAL A 67 7.88 -3.49 -12.45
C VAL A 67 8.38 -3.09 -11.07
N GLY A 68 7.48 -2.55 -10.24
CA GLY A 68 7.81 -2.14 -8.89
C GLY A 68 8.12 -3.32 -7.94
N ALA A 69 8.88 -3.05 -6.89
CA ALA A 69 9.27 -4.05 -5.90
C ALA A 69 8.07 -4.82 -5.27
N PRO A 70 6.91 -4.18 -4.95
CA PRO A 70 5.78 -4.91 -4.40
C PRO A 70 5.24 -5.98 -5.34
N MET A 71 5.25 -5.71 -6.64
CA MET A 71 4.78 -6.65 -7.64
C MET A 71 5.71 -7.84 -7.82
N ILE A 72 7.03 -7.58 -7.85
CA ILE A 72 8.03 -8.66 -7.90
C ILE A 72 7.89 -9.54 -6.65
N GLY A 73 7.76 -8.94 -5.48
CA GLY A 73 7.53 -9.66 -4.23
C GLY A 73 6.27 -10.52 -4.24
N LEU A 74 5.18 -10.02 -4.81
CA LEU A 74 3.93 -10.77 -4.99
C LEU A 74 4.12 -11.98 -5.91
N ILE A 75 4.73 -11.78 -7.08
CA ILE A 75 5.00 -12.87 -8.05
C ILE A 75 5.86 -13.95 -7.40
N VAL A 76 6.96 -13.56 -6.74
CA VAL A 76 7.84 -14.51 -6.04
C VAL A 76 7.08 -15.24 -4.93
N GLY A 77 6.25 -14.54 -4.16
CA GLY A 77 5.41 -15.14 -3.12
C GLY A 77 4.43 -16.17 -3.68
N ILE A 78 3.74 -15.85 -4.77
CA ILE A 78 2.82 -16.76 -5.46
C ILE A 78 3.58 -18.00 -5.97
N LEU A 79 4.73 -17.83 -6.60
CA LEU A 79 5.55 -18.95 -7.09
C LEU A 79 5.97 -19.87 -5.95
N ILE A 80 6.45 -19.32 -4.84
CA ILE A 80 6.86 -20.12 -3.67
C ILE A 80 5.69 -20.94 -3.13
N VAL A 81 4.52 -20.33 -2.96
CA VAL A 81 3.34 -21.03 -2.41
C VAL A 81 2.85 -22.14 -3.35
N ASN A 82 2.95 -21.94 -4.67
CA ASN A 82 2.53 -22.95 -5.65
C ASN A 82 3.56 -24.08 -5.83
N ILE A 83 4.85 -23.81 -5.64
CA ILE A 83 5.92 -24.82 -5.75
C ILE A 83 6.04 -25.67 -4.49
N VAL A 84 5.82 -25.08 -3.31
CA VAL A 84 5.91 -25.78 -2.02
C VAL A 84 4.59 -26.44 -1.70
N PRO A 85 4.51 -27.79 -1.64
CA PRO A 85 3.29 -28.52 -1.30
C PRO A 85 2.73 -28.09 0.06
N GLU A 86 1.41 -27.95 0.16
CA GLU A 86 0.73 -27.49 1.39
C GLU A 86 1.10 -28.31 2.65
N GLY A 87 1.34 -29.60 2.51
CA GLY A 87 1.74 -30.49 3.61
C GLY A 87 3.15 -30.25 4.18
N LYS A 88 4.03 -29.54 3.46
CA LYS A 88 5.39 -29.23 3.92
C LYS A 88 5.48 -27.88 4.67
N MET A 89 4.45 -27.05 4.58
CA MET A 89 4.41 -25.76 5.24
C MET A 89 3.88 -25.91 6.67
N SER A 90 4.76 -25.85 7.66
CA SER A 90 4.38 -26.01 9.07
C SER A 90 3.47 -24.86 9.54
N LYS A 91 2.65 -25.12 10.58
CA LYS A 91 1.77 -24.10 11.18
C LYS A 91 2.56 -22.87 11.67
N GLU A 92 3.76 -23.11 12.21
CA GLU A 92 4.65 -22.06 12.71
C GLU A 92 5.17 -21.18 11.56
N PHE A 93 5.45 -21.77 10.40
CA PHE A 93 5.89 -21.03 9.22
C PHE A 93 4.75 -20.13 8.70
N LYS A 94 3.52 -20.65 8.60
CA LYS A 94 2.33 -19.84 8.26
C LYS A 94 2.12 -18.71 9.27
N SER A 95 2.29 -18.97 10.57
CA SER A 95 2.24 -17.92 11.61
C SER A 95 3.27 -16.81 11.39
N GLY A 96 4.48 -17.14 10.95
CA GLY A 96 5.53 -16.18 10.64
C GLY A 96 5.21 -15.30 9.45
N THR A 97 4.70 -15.86 8.35
CA THR A 97 4.30 -15.08 7.16
C THR A 97 3.12 -14.16 7.46
N VAL A 98 2.12 -14.63 8.22
CA VAL A 98 0.98 -13.82 8.68
C VAL A 98 1.45 -12.67 9.59
N PHE A 99 2.38 -12.95 10.51
CA PHE A 99 2.98 -11.91 11.35
C PHE A 99 3.69 -10.85 10.51
N ALA A 100 4.52 -11.27 9.56
CA ALA A 100 5.23 -10.37 8.64
C ALA A 100 4.23 -9.51 7.85
N GLY A 101 3.20 -10.12 7.26
CA GLY A 101 2.17 -9.42 6.51
C GLY A 101 1.43 -8.36 7.32
N LYS A 102 1.04 -8.66 8.56
CA LYS A 102 0.27 -7.70 9.39
C LYS A 102 1.15 -6.62 10.04
N ARG A 103 2.30 -6.99 10.60
CA ARG A 103 3.11 -6.08 11.42
C ARG A 103 4.05 -5.24 10.60
N TYR A 104 4.76 -5.82 9.64
CA TYR A 104 5.66 -5.04 8.79
C TYR A 104 4.92 -4.11 7.84
N LEU A 105 3.73 -4.54 7.40
CA LEU A 105 2.86 -3.67 6.63
C LEU A 105 2.44 -2.43 7.43
N SER A 106 1.99 -2.62 8.69
CA SER A 106 1.65 -1.50 9.57
C SER A 106 2.83 -0.56 9.80
N LEU A 107 4.05 -1.10 9.98
CA LEU A 107 5.28 -0.30 10.08
C LEU A 107 5.58 0.43 8.77
N GLY A 108 5.47 -0.24 7.62
CA GLY A 108 5.66 0.37 6.30
C GLY A 108 4.72 1.56 6.08
N ILE A 109 3.45 1.44 6.50
CA ILE A 109 2.47 2.55 6.43
C ILE A 109 2.90 3.71 7.32
N VAL A 110 3.37 3.46 8.54
CA VAL A 110 3.88 4.51 9.44
C VAL A 110 5.07 5.24 8.82
N PHE A 111 6.03 4.51 8.24
CA PHE A 111 7.18 5.11 7.55
C PHE A 111 6.78 5.86 6.27
N LEU A 112 5.74 5.42 5.57
CA LEU A 112 5.19 6.18 4.45
C LEU A 112 4.75 7.59 4.89
N GLY A 113 4.24 7.74 6.11
CA GLY A 113 3.92 9.04 6.69
C GLY A 113 5.13 9.99 6.75
N ALA A 114 6.35 9.46 6.89
CA ALA A 114 7.57 10.27 6.90
C ALA A 114 7.95 10.82 5.50
N THR A 115 7.37 10.29 4.43
CA THR A 115 7.60 10.79 3.05
C THR A 115 6.61 11.87 2.63
N LEU A 116 5.51 12.04 3.36
CA LEU A 116 4.43 12.97 3.09
C LEU A 116 4.54 14.19 4.01
N ALA A 117 4.34 15.38 3.45
CA ALA A 117 4.21 16.60 4.22
C ALA A 117 2.86 17.27 3.92
N PHE A 118 2.32 18.00 4.88
CA PHE A 118 1.09 18.77 4.65
C PHE A 118 1.26 19.84 3.57
N SER A 119 2.46 20.39 3.41
CA SER A 119 2.79 21.34 2.34
C SER A 119 2.61 20.74 0.94
N ASP A 120 2.91 19.46 0.76
CA ASP A 120 2.77 18.78 -0.53
C ASP A 120 1.28 18.65 -0.93
N LEU A 121 0.38 18.53 0.08
CA LEU A 121 -1.06 18.58 -0.14
C LEU A 121 -1.55 19.95 -0.60
N PHE A 122 -1.02 21.03 -0.01
CA PHE A 122 -1.44 22.41 -0.34
C PHE A 122 -0.98 22.83 -1.72
N SER A 123 0.21 22.44 -2.16
CA SER A 123 0.74 22.80 -3.47
C SER A 123 -0.03 22.20 -4.65
N ALA A 124 -0.79 21.12 -4.42
CA ALA A 124 -1.58 20.46 -5.46
C ALA A 124 -3.10 20.60 -5.26
N VAL A 125 -3.55 21.61 -4.50
CA VAL A 125 -4.97 21.88 -4.21
C VAL A 125 -5.79 22.08 -5.48
N TYR A 126 -5.22 22.61 -6.55
CA TYR A 126 -5.91 22.77 -7.83
C TYR A 126 -6.36 21.44 -8.46
N ALA A 127 -5.64 20.34 -8.21
CA ALA A 127 -6.00 19.00 -8.69
C ALA A 127 -7.00 18.28 -7.75
N LEU A 128 -7.18 18.79 -6.54
CA LEU A 128 -7.96 18.12 -5.49
C LEU A 128 -9.42 17.83 -5.88
N PRO A 129 -10.19 18.76 -6.50
CA PRO A 129 -11.57 18.49 -6.88
C PRO A 129 -11.68 17.35 -7.89
N LEU A 130 -10.78 17.31 -8.88
CA LEU A 130 -10.74 16.24 -9.88
C LEU A 130 -10.35 14.90 -9.24
N VAL A 131 -9.34 14.92 -8.36
CA VAL A 131 -8.90 13.71 -7.64
C VAL A 131 -10.04 13.15 -6.77
N LEU A 132 -10.71 14.00 -6.00
CA LEU A 132 -11.84 13.58 -5.14
C LEU A 132 -13.00 13.02 -5.95
N PHE A 133 -13.37 13.68 -7.05
CA PHE A 133 -14.41 13.19 -7.95
C PHE A 133 -14.04 11.83 -8.55
N ASN A 134 -12.81 11.68 -9.06
CA ASN A 134 -12.32 10.42 -9.61
C ASN A 134 -12.30 9.32 -8.54
N MET A 135 -11.85 9.61 -7.33
CA MET A 135 -11.84 8.66 -6.22
C MET A 135 -13.25 8.19 -5.85
N ALA A 136 -14.18 9.12 -5.70
CA ALA A 136 -15.56 8.80 -5.36
C ALA A 136 -16.22 7.94 -6.47
N LEU A 137 -16.01 8.31 -7.72
CA LEU A 137 -16.54 7.59 -8.88
C LEU A 137 -15.91 6.19 -8.98
N ALA A 138 -14.58 6.08 -8.91
CA ALA A 138 -13.87 4.80 -8.99
C ALA A 138 -14.29 3.85 -7.87
N PHE A 139 -14.40 4.35 -6.63
CA PHE A 139 -14.87 3.56 -5.51
C PHE A 139 -16.31 3.11 -5.70
N ALA A 140 -17.22 4.03 -6.06
CA ALA A 140 -18.62 3.73 -6.25
C ALA A 140 -18.83 2.69 -7.36
N VAL A 141 -18.20 2.86 -8.52
CA VAL A 141 -18.28 1.92 -9.64
C VAL A 141 -17.74 0.55 -9.24
N SER A 142 -16.54 0.50 -8.66
CA SER A 142 -15.92 -0.76 -8.23
C SER A 142 -16.77 -1.49 -7.20
N TYR A 143 -17.28 -0.78 -6.20
CA TYR A 143 -18.13 -1.37 -5.15
C TYR A 143 -19.49 -1.83 -5.69
N LEU A 144 -20.17 -1.00 -6.49
CA LEU A 144 -21.48 -1.33 -7.03
C LEU A 144 -21.44 -2.47 -8.04
N VAL A 145 -20.48 -2.44 -8.97
CA VAL A 145 -20.27 -3.53 -9.94
C VAL A 145 -19.90 -4.82 -9.22
N GLY A 146 -18.93 -4.76 -8.30
CA GLY A 146 -18.53 -5.92 -7.54
C GLY A 146 -19.66 -6.57 -6.75
N ARG A 147 -20.50 -5.75 -6.08
CA ARG A 147 -21.63 -6.25 -5.25
C ARG A 147 -22.84 -6.67 -6.07
N LYS A 148 -23.25 -5.88 -7.07
CA LYS A 148 -24.53 -6.09 -7.78
C LYS A 148 -24.38 -6.95 -9.03
N VAL A 149 -23.25 -6.88 -9.72
CA VAL A 149 -23.04 -7.59 -10.99
C VAL A 149 -22.22 -8.87 -10.76
N LEU A 150 -21.09 -8.76 -10.06
CA LEU A 150 -20.16 -9.88 -9.84
C LEU A 150 -20.48 -10.70 -8.58
N HIS A 151 -21.37 -10.22 -7.72
CA HIS A 151 -21.79 -10.87 -6.46
C HIS A 151 -20.61 -11.20 -5.51
N VAL A 152 -19.55 -10.39 -5.55
CA VAL A 152 -18.36 -10.55 -4.73
C VAL A 152 -18.63 -10.09 -3.28
N SER A 153 -17.87 -10.60 -2.31
CA SER A 153 -18.01 -10.24 -0.90
C SER A 153 -17.84 -8.72 -0.68
N GLY A 154 -18.54 -8.17 0.32
CA GLY A 154 -18.47 -6.74 0.63
C GLY A 154 -17.07 -6.27 1.00
N ASN A 155 -16.31 -7.11 1.70
CA ASN A 155 -14.92 -6.80 2.07
C ASN A 155 -14.02 -6.75 0.83
N THR A 156 -14.11 -7.75 -0.05
CA THR A 156 -13.33 -7.75 -1.30
C THR A 156 -13.68 -6.54 -2.16
N CYS A 157 -14.96 -6.19 -2.30
CA CYS A 157 -15.38 -4.98 -3.03
C CYS A 157 -14.82 -3.70 -2.39
N ALA A 158 -14.84 -3.61 -1.06
CA ALA A 158 -14.27 -2.48 -0.34
C ALA A 158 -12.75 -2.39 -0.53
N LEU A 159 -12.04 -3.52 -0.50
CA LEU A 159 -10.59 -3.57 -0.71
C LEU A 159 -10.21 -3.19 -2.14
N VAL A 160 -10.84 -3.78 -3.15
CA VAL A 160 -10.59 -3.46 -4.56
C VAL A 160 -10.95 -2.00 -4.85
N GLY A 161 -12.10 -1.54 -4.35
CA GLY A 161 -12.52 -0.14 -4.50
C GLY A 161 -11.53 0.83 -3.86
N SER A 162 -11.03 0.52 -2.66
CA SER A 162 -10.01 1.32 -1.96
C SER A 162 -8.68 1.33 -2.73
N GLY A 163 -8.25 0.17 -3.23
CA GLY A 163 -7.05 0.05 -4.06
C GLY A 163 -7.16 0.88 -5.33
N THR A 164 -8.27 0.75 -6.05
CA THR A 164 -8.51 1.47 -7.31
C THR A 164 -8.62 2.97 -7.10
N CYS A 165 -9.22 3.43 -6.02
CA CYS A 165 -9.46 4.87 -5.81
C CYS A 165 -8.28 5.62 -5.19
N VAL A 166 -7.29 4.97 -4.54
CA VAL A 166 -6.16 5.67 -3.88
C VAL A 166 -4.80 5.28 -4.47
N CYS A 167 -4.15 4.24 -3.93
CA CYS A 167 -2.76 3.91 -4.23
C CYS A 167 -2.50 2.40 -4.35
N GLY A 168 -3.49 1.66 -4.81
CA GLY A 168 -3.33 0.23 -5.06
C GLY A 168 -3.13 -0.59 -3.79
N GLY A 169 -2.07 -1.34 -3.75
CA GLY A 169 -1.75 -2.27 -2.67
C GLY A 169 -1.67 -1.64 -1.29
N THR A 170 -1.13 -0.42 -1.16
CA THR A 170 -1.02 0.28 0.12
C THR A 170 -2.40 0.61 0.71
N ALA A 171 -3.36 1.02 -0.12
CA ALA A 171 -4.73 1.27 0.32
C ALA A 171 -5.41 -0.03 0.77
N ILE A 172 -5.30 -1.11 -0.01
CA ILE A 172 -5.82 -2.43 0.37
C ILE A 172 -5.26 -2.86 1.72
N ALA A 173 -3.96 -2.76 1.88
CA ALA A 173 -3.24 -3.12 3.08
C ALA A 173 -3.68 -2.32 4.31
N THR A 174 -3.95 -1.03 4.14
CA THR A 174 -4.43 -0.15 5.21
C THR A 174 -5.88 -0.46 5.59
N ILE A 175 -6.74 -0.70 4.61
CA ILE A 175 -8.17 -0.93 4.84
C ILE A 175 -8.47 -2.36 5.31
N SER A 176 -7.70 -3.35 4.86
CA SER A 176 -7.91 -4.77 5.21
C SER A 176 -8.06 -5.02 6.73
N PRO A 177 -7.17 -4.57 7.62
CA PRO A 177 -7.35 -4.75 9.05
C PRO A 177 -8.53 -3.96 9.64
N ILE A 178 -8.92 -2.85 9.01
CA ILE A 178 -10.04 -2.00 9.47
C ILE A 178 -11.38 -2.71 9.22
N VAL A 179 -11.55 -3.28 8.03
CA VAL A 179 -12.77 -4.03 7.67
C VAL A 179 -12.71 -5.50 8.13
N LYS A 180 -11.64 -5.90 8.82
CA LYS A 180 -11.40 -7.28 9.27
C LYS A 180 -11.50 -8.30 8.14
N ALA A 181 -10.95 -7.96 6.99
CA ALA A 181 -10.96 -8.82 5.81
C ALA A 181 -10.15 -10.09 6.05
N LYS A 182 -10.57 -11.18 5.42
CA LYS A 182 -9.82 -12.43 5.40
C LYS A 182 -8.53 -12.26 4.60
N GLU A 183 -7.54 -13.08 4.88
CA GLU A 183 -6.26 -13.07 4.15
C GLU A 183 -6.45 -13.36 2.65
N GLU A 184 -7.35 -14.29 2.32
CA GLU A 184 -7.73 -14.61 0.94
C GLU A 184 -8.35 -13.40 0.21
N GLU A 185 -9.27 -12.67 0.86
CA GLU A 185 -9.89 -11.47 0.31
C GLU A 185 -8.85 -10.37 0.02
N THR A 186 -7.89 -10.21 0.94
CA THR A 186 -6.80 -9.25 0.79
C THR A 186 -5.86 -9.65 -0.34
N ALA A 187 -5.46 -10.93 -0.41
CA ALA A 187 -4.60 -11.44 -1.47
C ALA A 187 -5.27 -11.31 -2.85
N TYR A 188 -6.56 -11.64 -2.94
CA TYR A 188 -7.33 -11.50 -4.17
C TYR A 188 -7.37 -10.05 -4.67
N ALA A 189 -7.69 -9.13 -3.76
CA ALA A 189 -7.74 -7.70 -4.08
C ALA A 189 -6.37 -7.18 -4.53
N MET A 190 -5.29 -7.55 -3.84
CA MET A 190 -3.93 -7.14 -4.21
C MET A 190 -3.53 -7.69 -5.57
N THR A 191 -3.77 -8.98 -5.83
CA THR A 191 -3.43 -9.61 -7.11
C THR A 191 -4.14 -8.92 -8.27
N ALA A 192 -5.44 -8.67 -8.13
CA ALA A 192 -6.22 -7.98 -9.16
C ALA A 192 -5.67 -6.58 -9.43
N ILE A 193 -5.46 -5.78 -8.39
CA ILE A 193 -4.97 -4.40 -8.53
C ILE A 193 -3.58 -4.37 -9.17
N PHE A 194 -2.64 -5.19 -8.73
CA PHE A 194 -1.29 -5.19 -9.29
C PHE A 194 -1.24 -5.68 -10.74
N LEU A 195 -2.09 -6.65 -11.10
CA LEU A 195 -2.18 -7.12 -12.50
C LEU A 195 -2.65 -6.00 -13.43
N PHE A 196 -3.76 -5.34 -13.07
CA PHE A 196 -4.28 -4.23 -13.88
C PHE A 196 -3.36 -3.02 -13.87
N ASP A 197 -2.65 -2.79 -12.78
CA ASP A 197 -1.68 -1.71 -12.66
C ASP A 197 -0.48 -1.90 -13.60
N LEU A 198 0.02 -3.15 -13.71
CA LEU A 198 1.04 -3.50 -14.69
C LEU A 198 0.58 -3.24 -16.12
N LEU A 199 -0.64 -3.70 -16.46
CA LEU A 199 -1.21 -3.47 -17.79
C LEU A 199 -1.34 -1.97 -18.07
N ALA A 200 -1.85 -1.19 -17.12
CA ALA A 200 -1.99 0.25 -17.25
C ALA A 200 -0.65 0.97 -17.45
N CYS A 201 0.38 0.56 -16.69
CA CYS A 201 1.72 1.12 -16.78
C CYS A 201 2.29 0.99 -18.20
N PHE A 202 2.10 -0.16 -18.83
CA PHE A 202 2.58 -0.38 -20.19
C PHE A 202 1.68 0.24 -21.26
N MET A 203 0.35 0.14 -21.09
CA MET A 203 -0.57 0.53 -22.17
C MET A 203 -0.78 2.04 -22.25
N TYR A 204 -0.89 2.75 -21.12
CA TYR A 204 -1.32 4.15 -21.12
C TYR A 204 -0.36 5.11 -21.83
N PRO A 205 0.99 5.00 -21.73
CA PRO A 205 1.87 5.88 -22.47
C PRO A 205 1.66 5.80 -23.99
N TYR A 206 1.60 4.59 -24.53
CA TYR A 206 1.41 4.38 -25.97
C TYR A 206 -0.02 4.77 -26.42
N LEU A 207 -1.03 4.45 -25.63
CA LEU A 207 -2.41 4.84 -25.91
C LEU A 207 -2.56 6.35 -25.94
N ALA A 208 -1.96 7.06 -24.97
CA ALA A 208 -2.01 8.51 -24.88
C ALA A 208 -1.38 9.17 -26.12
N ILE A 209 -0.23 8.65 -26.58
CA ILE A 209 0.43 9.16 -27.79
C ILE A 209 -0.45 8.92 -29.01
N ARG A 210 -1.03 7.73 -29.14
CA ARG A 210 -1.93 7.39 -30.25
C ARG A 210 -3.19 8.26 -30.30
N LEU A 211 -3.69 8.65 -29.13
CA LEU A 211 -4.86 9.52 -28.99
C LEU A 211 -4.52 11.01 -29.07
N GLY A 212 -3.24 11.37 -29.24
CA GLY A 212 -2.78 12.76 -29.31
C GLY A 212 -2.92 13.52 -27.98
N TYR A 213 -2.82 12.83 -26.86
CA TYR A 213 -2.90 13.48 -25.54
C TYR A 213 -1.71 14.39 -25.30
N THR A 214 -2.02 15.60 -24.82
CA THR A 214 -1.00 16.53 -24.34
C THR A 214 -0.33 16.00 -23.07
N PRO A 215 0.89 16.47 -22.73
CA PRO A 215 1.54 16.09 -21.47
C PRO A 215 0.66 16.32 -20.23
N THR A 216 -0.12 17.41 -20.22
CA THR A 216 -1.05 17.69 -19.12
C THR A 216 -2.16 16.64 -19.02
N GLN A 217 -2.77 16.28 -20.15
CA GLN A 217 -3.82 15.25 -20.20
C GLN A 217 -3.28 13.87 -19.78
N PHE A 218 -2.10 13.51 -20.27
CA PHE A 218 -1.44 12.27 -19.84
C PHE A 218 -1.10 12.30 -18.35
N GLY A 219 -0.64 13.45 -17.82
CA GLY A 219 -0.38 13.61 -16.40
C GLY A 219 -1.56 13.27 -15.52
N PHE A 220 -2.73 13.81 -15.87
CA PHE A 220 -3.98 13.50 -15.17
C PHE A 220 -4.41 12.05 -15.38
N LEU A 221 -4.34 11.52 -16.61
CA LEU A 221 -4.67 10.13 -16.87
C LEU A 221 -3.80 9.18 -16.02
N ALA A 222 -2.49 9.26 -16.14
CA ALA A 222 -1.58 8.36 -15.44
C ALA A 222 -1.64 8.54 -13.91
N GLY A 223 -1.68 9.78 -13.42
CA GLY A 223 -1.76 10.07 -11.99
C GLY A 223 -3.06 9.62 -11.32
N THR A 224 -4.17 9.57 -12.08
CA THR A 224 -5.48 9.16 -11.52
C THR A 224 -5.87 7.71 -11.85
N ALA A 225 -5.41 7.13 -12.95
CA ALA A 225 -5.84 5.80 -13.38
C ALA A 225 -4.83 4.69 -13.06
N VAL A 226 -3.52 4.98 -13.03
CA VAL A 226 -2.53 4.01 -12.56
C VAL A 226 -2.50 4.00 -11.03
N ASN A 227 -2.55 2.82 -10.41
CA ASN A 227 -2.80 2.73 -8.97
C ASN A 227 -1.51 2.77 -8.13
N ASP A 228 -0.48 2.01 -8.47
CA ASP A 228 0.76 2.02 -7.70
C ASP A 228 1.68 3.18 -8.10
N THR A 229 2.38 3.76 -7.12
CA THR A 229 3.25 4.91 -7.34
C THR A 229 4.45 4.57 -8.24
N SER A 230 5.02 3.38 -8.10
CA SER A 230 6.13 2.94 -8.95
C SER A 230 5.70 2.77 -10.40
N SER A 231 4.50 2.25 -10.63
CA SER A 231 3.91 2.10 -11.96
C SER A 231 3.57 3.45 -12.60
N VAL A 232 3.12 4.44 -11.79
CA VAL A 232 2.93 5.82 -12.28
C VAL A 232 4.24 6.42 -12.76
N VAL A 233 5.32 6.27 -11.97
CA VAL A 233 6.64 6.79 -12.35
C VAL A 233 7.16 6.08 -13.62
N ALA A 234 7.00 4.77 -13.72
CA ALA A 234 7.41 4.03 -14.92
C ALA A 234 6.62 4.47 -16.17
N ALA A 235 5.30 4.66 -16.05
CA ALA A 235 4.48 5.19 -17.15
C ALA A 235 4.89 6.63 -17.52
N GLN A 236 5.20 7.46 -16.52
CA GLN A 236 5.69 8.82 -16.69
C GLN A 236 7.00 8.86 -17.48
N GLU A 237 8.00 8.07 -17.05
CA GLU A 237 9.31 8.02 -17.72
C GLU A 237 9.20 7.47 -19.16
N THR A 238 8.34 6.46 -19.35
CA THR A 238 8.07 5.92 -20.69
C THR A 238 7.47 6.99 -21.61
N TYR A 239 6.43 7.70 -21.14
CA TYR A 239 5.79 8.77 -21.92
C TYR A 239 6.75 9.94 -22.18
N ALA A 240 7.49 10.37 -21.15
CA ALA A 240 8.47 11.44 -21.26
C ALA A 240 9.57 11.09 -22.28
N GLY A 241 10.11 9.86 -22.24
CA GLY A 241 11.09 9.37 -23.20
C GLY A 241 10.58 9.35 -24.63
N LEU A 242 9.33 8.93 -24.85
CA LEU A 242 8.70 8.90 -26.17
C LEU A 242 8.40 10.29 -26.74
N MET A 243 8.13 11.26 -25.87
CA MET A 243 7.78 12.65 -26.25
C MET A 243 8.98 13.62 -26.17
N GLY A 244 10.16 13.16 -25.73
CA GLY A 244 11.34 13.99 -25.56
C GLY A 244 11.19 15.06 -24.46
N LEU A 245 10.48 14.78 -23.37
CA LEU A 245 10.21 15.71 -22.29
C LEU A 245 11.23 15.51 -21.16
N GLU A 246 11.96 16.56 -20.80
CA GLU A 246 12.84 16.54 -19.63
C GLU A 246 12.13 17.06 -18.38
N GLY A 247 12.40 16.44 -17.23
CA GLY A 247 11.86 16.89 -15.93
C GLY A 247 10.33 16.75 -15.79
N TYR A 248 9.69 15.94 -16.62
CA TYR A 248 8.25 15.75 -16.56
C TYR A 248 7.84 14.95 -15.33
N ALA A 249 7.14 15.57 -14.37
CA ALA A 249 6.80 14.99 -13.08
C ALA A 249 5.30 15.06 -12.71
N LEU A 250 4.45 15.55 -13.61
CA LEU A 250 3.03 15.81 -13.32
C LEU A 250 2.26 14.57 -12.87
N PRO A 251 2.39 13.37 -13.50
CA PRO A 251 1.70 12.16 -13.05
C PRO A 251 2.04 11.79 -11.60
N ALA A 252 3.33 11.82 -11.25
CA ALA A 252 3.80 11.51 -9.90
C ALA A 252 3.26 12.52 -8.87
N THR A 253 3.22 13.81 -9.21
CA THR A 253 2.68 14.86 -8.34
C THR A 253 1.20 14.65 -8.04
N ILE A 254 0.38 14.38 -9.07
CA ILE A 254 -1.05 14.07 -8.90
C ILE A 254 -1.21 12.81 -8.04
N LYS A 255 -0.36 11.82 -8.25
CA LYS A 255 -0.37 10.58 -7.47
C LYS A 255 -0.07 10.79 -5.99
N VAL A 256 0.85 11.68 -5.64
CA VAL A 256 1.15 12.02 -4.23
C VAL A 256 -0.10 12.56 -3.53
N VAL A 257 -0.83 13.49 -4.17
CA VAL A 257 -2.09 14.03 -3.64
C VAL A 257 -3.12 12.93 -3.42
N ARG A 258 -3.28 12.06 -4.41
CA ARG A 258 -4.21 10.93 -4.32
C ARG A 258 -3.80 9.96 -3.20
N THR A 259 -2.52 9.67 -3.04
CA THR A 259 -2.01 8.80 -1.97
C THR A 259 -2.27 9.40 -0.58
N ALA A 260 -2.15 10.70 -0.42
CA ALA A 260 -2.47 11.37 0.84
C ALA A 260 -3.94 11.18 1.27
N MET A 261 -4.86 10.99 0.33
CA MET A 261 -6.27 10.72 0.62
C MET A 261 -6.53 9.35 1.29
N ILE A 262 -5.51 8.49 1.41
CA ILE A 262 -5.62 7.24 2.18
C ILE A 262 -6.06 7.49 3.63
N ILE A 263 -5.67 8.63 4.17
CA ILE A 263 -6.04 9.10 5.50
C ILE A 263 -7.55 9.25 5.61
N VAL A 264 -8.14 10.00 4.68
CA VAL A 264 -9.59 10.25 4.66
C VAL A 264 -10.34 8.94 4.50
N LEU A 265 -9.89 8.09 3.59
CA LEU A 265 -10.50 6.79 3.34
C LEU A 265 -10.41 5.88 4.58
N ALA A 266 -9.26 5.82 5.25
CA ALA A 266 -9.07 5.03 6.46
C ALA A 266 -9.98 5.51 7.61
N LEU A 267 -10.17 6.82 7.75
CA LEU A 267 -11.09 7.39 8.74
C LEU A 267 -12.55 7.01 8.43
N ILE A 268 -12.97 7.13 7.16
CA ILE A 268 -14.33 6.75 6.73
C ILE A 268 -14.59 5.28 7.06
N PHE A 269 -13.69 4.37 6.66
CA PHE A 269 -13.85 2.94 6.95
C PHE A 269 -13.79 2.62 8.44
N SER A 270 -12.96 3.32 9.23
CA SER A 270 -12.93 3.17 10.68
C SER A 270 -14.27 3.54 11.32
N VAL A 271 -14.87 4.66 10.91
CA VAL A 271 -16.21 5.08 11.41
C VAL A 271 -17.29 4.06 11.02
N ILE A 272 -17.26 3.56 9.77
CA ILE A 272 -18.22 2.54 9.30
C ILE A 272 -18.06 1.25 10.11
N SER A 273 -16.82 0.78 10.31
CA SER A 273 -16.53 -0.44 11.07
C SER A 273 -17.02 -0.34 12.52
N ILE A 274 -16.73 0.79 13.17
CA ILE A 274 -17.19 1.07 14.55
C ILE A 274 -18.72 1.09 14.64
N ARG A 275 -19.40 1.74 13.69
CA ARG A 275 -20.87 1.78 13.67
C ARG A 275 -21.47 0.38 13.49
N ASN A 276 -20.86 -0.45 12.66
CA ASN A 276 -21.31 -1.82 12.44
C ASN A 276 -21.11 -2.67 13.71
N GLU A 277 -19.99 -2.53 14.40
CA GLU A 277 -19.74 -3.20 15.69
C GLU A 277 -20.71 -2.73 16.76
N ALA A 278 -20.90 -1.44 16.92
CA ALA A 278 -21.84 -0.88 17.88
C ALA A 278 -23.28 -1.39 17.67
N ARG A 279 -23.70 -1.51 16.40
CA ARG A 279 -25.02 -2.08 16.04
C ARG A 279 -25.12 -3.57 16.38
N SER A 280 -24.06 -4.35 16.20
CA SER A 280 -24.05 -5.77 16.54
C SER A 280 -24.06 -6.00 18.04
N THR A 281 -23.32 -5.20 18.81
CA THR A 281 -23.26 -5.26 20.29
C THR A 281 -24.55 -4.76 20.94
N ALA A 282 -25.16 -3.70 20.43
CA ALA A 282 -26.44 -3.19 20.92
C ALA A 282 -27.62 -4.18 20.69
N ARG A 283 -27.49 -5.08 19.72
CA ARG A 283 -28.47 -6.16 19.48
C ARG A 283 -28.30 -7.34 20.44
N SER A 284 -27.09 -7.54 21.00
CA SER A 284 -26.81 -8.71 21.87
C SER A 284 -27.00 -8.43 23.37
N ASP A 285 -26.71 -7.22 23.88
CA ASP A 285 -26.59 -7.00 25.33
C ASP A 285 -27.45 -5.89 25.93
N GLY A 286 -28.21 -5.11 25.14
CA GLY A 286 -29.06 -4.03 25.72
C GLY A 286 -28.30 -2.96 26.53
N GLN A 287 -26.98 -3.02 26.61
CA GLN A 287 -26.16 -2.06 27.34
C GLN A 287 -25.70 -0.95 26.40
N HIS A 288 -25.90 0.30 26.83
CA HIS A 288 -25.33 1.48 26.18
C HIS A 288 -23.80 1.47 26.32
N ALA A 289 -23.11 0.80 25.36
CA ALA A 289 -21.67 0.84 25.30
C ALA A 289 -21.22 2.28 24.98
N ASN A 290 -20.31 2.81 25.78
CA ASN A 290 -19.78 4.17 25.61
C ASN A 290 -19.05 4.25 24.26
N ILE A 291 -19.67 4.93 23.28
CA ILE A 291 -19.21 5.03 21.88
C ILE A 291 -17.75 5.50 21.81
N GLY A 292 -17.34 6.41 22.71
CA GLY A 292 -15.96 6.90 22.76
C GLY A 292 -14.93 5.80 23.08
N THR A 293 -15.27 4.90 23.99
CA THR A 293 -14.38 3.77 24.35
C THR A 293 -14.28 2.74 23.24
N ILE A 294 -15.39 2.49 22.54
CA ILE A 294 -15.42 1.60 21.36
C ILE A 294 -14.61 2.22 20.24
N MET A 295 -14.78 3.51 19.97
CA MET A 295 -14.00 4.25 18.97
C MET A 295 -12.50 4.15 19.25
N TRP A 296 -12.06 4.40 20.49
CA TRP A 296 -10.65 4.35 20.86
C TRP A 296 -10.03 2.95 20.73
N LYS A 297 -10.80 1.90 21.07
CA LYS A 297 -10.37 0.49 20.94
C LYS A 297 -10.32 0.01 19.49
N ALA A 298 -11.25 0.47 18.66
CA ALA A 298 -11.35 0.09 17.27
C ALA A 298 -10.41 0.88 16.34
N LEU A 299 -9.88 2.03 16.80
CA LEU A 299 -8.94 2.81 15.98
C LEU A 299 -7.59 2.09 15.85
N PRO A 300 -7.17 1.71 14.65
CA PRO A 300 -5.88 1.04 14.45
C PRO A 300 -4.74 1.98 14.85
N LYS A 301 -3.95 1.58 15.85
CA LYS A 301 -2.88 2.42 16.43
C LYS A 301 -1.81 2.86 15.41
N PHE A 302 -1.61 2.08 14.37
CA PHE A 302 -0.67 2.45 13.30
C PHE A 302 -1.12 3.69 12.52
N ILE A 303 -2.43 3.97 12.43
CA ILE A 303 -2.95 5.18 11.80
C ILE A 303 -2.54 6.43 12.61
N LEU A 304 -2.62 6.38 13.93
CA LEU A 304 -2.16 7.48 14.79
C LEU A 304 -0.65 7.72 14.62
N ALA A 305 0.13 6.65 14.57
CA ALA A 305 1.58 6.73 14.32
C ALA A 305 1.90 7.29 12.92
N PHE A 306 1.12 6.94 11.91
CA PHE A 306 1.23 7.49 10.56
C PHE A 306 0.99 9.01 10.53
N PHE A 307 -0.07 9.49 11.19
CA PHE A 307 -0.32 10.93 11.31
C PHE A 307 0.78 11.66 12.08
N ALA A 308 1.27 11.07 13.16
CA ALA A 308 2.39 11.63 13.90
C ALA A 308 3.64 11.77 13.02
N MET A 309 3.93 10.79 12.17
CA MET A 309 5.06 10.86 11.24
C MET A 309 4.89 11.93 10.16
N ILE A 310 3.67 12.13 9.63
CA ILE A 310 3.40 13.26 8.71
C ILE A 310 3.63 14.59 9.41
N ALA A 311 3.14 14.75 10.64
CA ALA A 311 3.33 15.98 11.42
C ALA A 311 4.83 16.25 11.67
N VAL A 312 5.58 15.24 12.09
CA VAL A 312 7.04 15.33 12.30
C VAL A 312 7.74 15.73 11.01
N ASN A 313 7.44 15.08 9.88
CA ASN A 313 8.05 15.41 8.60
C ASN A 313 7.71 16.84 8.14
N THR A 314 6.48 17.29 8.37
CA THR A 314 6.05 18.65 8.04
C THR A 314 6.83 19.69 8.87
N ILE A 315 7.01 19.43 10.17
CA ILE A 315 7.78 20.32 11.06
C ILE A 315 9.26 20.35 10.65
N LEU A 316 9.85 19.19 10.34
CA LEU A 316 11.24 19.10 9.94
C LEU A 316 11.50 19.81 8.59
N ARG A 317 10.60 19.68 7.61
CA ARG A 317 10.70 20.39 6.32
C ARG A 317 10.42 21.89 6.45
N GLY A 318 9.59 22.32 7.40
CA GLY A 318 9.30 23.72 7.65
C GLY A 318 10.42 24.49 8.36
N ASN A 319 11.42 23.78 8.91
CA ASN A 319 12.58 24.35 9.60
C ASN A 319 13.88 24.30 8.76
N ILE A 320 13.80 23.85 7.50
CA ILE A 320 14.89 23.86 6.50
C ILE A 320 14.53 24.83 5.38
#